data_8e7fe3f7c8dad504d209c2ffdf777d4e
#
_entry.id   8e7fe3f7c8dad504d209c2ffdf777d4e
#
_cell.length_a   1.000
_cell.length_b   1.000
_cell.length_c   1.000
_cell.angle_alpha   90.00
_cell.angle_beta   90.00
_cell.angle_gamma   90.00
#
_symmetry.space_group_name_H-M   'P 1'
#
loop_
_entity.id
_entity.type
_entity.pdbx_description
1 polymer ?
#
loop_
_entity_poly.entity_id
_entity_poly.type
_entity_poly.pdbx_seq_one_letter_code
_entity_poly.pdbx_strand_id
1 'polypeptide(L)'
;MAVGERNAAEAAVVDAVLDYFEGWFDGDADRMERALHPGLAKRGLEKDGRTLDETTAEWMIDATARGVGGSRDPGDRRIEVEVVDVYGAIANATVRSAVYREYVQLMRTPEGWKIVNTLWVWT
;
A
#
# COMPACT_ATOMS: atom_id res chain seq x y z
N MET A 1 15.73 -18.71 4.26
CA MET A 1 14.52 -18.96 3.46
C MET A 1 14.92 -19.47 2.08
N ALA A 2 14.30 -20.54 1.61
CA ALA A 2 14.57 -21.06 0.27
C ALA A 2 14.15 -20.04 -0.82
N VAL A 3 14.80 -20.10 -1.98
CA VAL A 3 14.51 -19.17 -3.10
C VAL A 3 13.05 -19.21 -3.50
N GLY A 4 12.42 -20.41 -3.55
CA GLY A 4 11.01 -20.53 -3.90
C GLY A 4 10.07 -19.90 -2.87
N GLU A 5 10.39 -20.02 -1.58
CA GLU A 5 9.62 -19.38 -0.51
C GLU A 5 9.74 -17.86 -0.56
N ARG A 6 10.93 -17.36 -0.84
CA ARG A 6 11.17 -15.93 -1.01
C ARG A 6 10.39 -15.36 -2.19
N ASN A 7 10.40 -16.06 -3.33
CA ASN A 7 9.66 -15.63 -4.52
C ASN A 7 8.15 -15.63 -4.27
N ALA A 8 7.63 -16.64 -3.55
CA ALA A 8 6.22 -16.70 -3.18
C ALA A 8 5.84 -15.57 -2.22
N ALA A 9 6.70 -15.28 -1.24
CA ALA A 9 6.49 -14.17 -0.30
C ALA A 9 6.52 -12.82 -1.01
N GLU A 10 7.48 -12.62 -1.93
CA GLU A 10 7.56 -11.38 -2.71
C GLU A 10 6.30 -11.18 -3.56
N ALA A 11 5.81 -12.23 -4.21
CA ALA A 11 4.58 -12.17 -5.00
C ALA A 11 3.37 -11.82 -4.14
N ALA A 12 3.27 -12.40 -2.94
CA ALA A 12 2.20 -12.12 -2.01
C ALA A 12 2.26 -10.67 -1.48
N VAL A 13 3.46 -10.15 -1.25
CA VAL A 13 3.67 -8.75 -0.87
C VAL A 13 3.22 -7.82 -2.00
N VAL A 14 3.59 -8.11 -3.23
CA VAL A 14 3.15 -7.34 -4.41
C VAL A 14 1.62 -7.35 -4.50
N ASP A 15 0.98 -8.49 -4.32
CA ASP A 15 -0.48 -8.59 -4.37
C ASP A 15 -1.14 -7.72 -3.31
N ALA A 16 -0.62 -7.70 -2.08
CA ALA A 16 -1.14 -6.85 -1.01
C ALA A 16 -0.99 -5.36 -1.35
N VAL A 17 0.16 -4.97 -1.88
CA VAL A 17 0.41 -3.58 -2.28
C VAL A 17 -0.50 -3.18 -3.45
N LEU A 18 -0.73 -4.08 -4.41
CA LEU A 18 -1.66 -3.82 -5.52
C LEU A 18 -3.11 -3.71 -5.03
N ASP A 19 -3.53 -4.52 -4.07
CA ASP A 19 -4.85 -4.36 -3.45
C ASP A 19 -5.02 -2.95 -2.87
N TYR A 20 -3.99 -2.41 -2.28
CA TYR A 20 -3.98 -1.07 -1.71
C TYR A 20 -4.08 -0.01 -2.81
N PHE A 21 -3.18 -0.02 -3.79
CA PHE A 21 -3.14 1.01 -4.84
C PHE A 21 -4.31 0.90 -5.82
N GLU A 22 -4.59 -0.28 -6.33
CA GLU A 22 -5.70 -0.48 -7.26
C GLU A 22 -7.04 -0.30 -6.56
N GLY A 23 -7.16 -0.77 -5.32
CA GLY A 23 -8.35 -0.54 -4.51
C GLY A 23 -8.66 0.95 -4.36
N TRP A 24 -7.63 1.75 -4.08
CA TRP A 24 -7.77 3.21 -3.97
C TRP A 24 -8.29 3.84 -5.25
N PHE A 25 -7.65 3.53 -6.38
CA PHE A 25 -8.04 4.11 -7.67
C PHE A 25 -9.38 3.57 -8.18
N ASP A 26 -9.75 2.34 -7.84
CA ASP A 26 -11.02 1.73 -8.26
C ASP A 26 -12.18 2.06 -7.32
N GLY A 27 -11.91 2.64 -6.15
CA GLY A 27 -12.94 2.83 -5.13
C GLY A 27 -13.40 1.50 -4.53
N ASP A 28 -12.54 0.50 -4.52
CA ASP A 28 -12.84 -0.86 -4.02
C ASP A 28 -12.44 -0.98 -2.55
N ALA A 29 -13.39 -0.70 -1.66
CA ALA A 29 -13.16 -0.71 -0.22
C ALA A 29 -12.78 -2.11 0.31
N ASP A 30 -13.28 -3.18 -0.30
CA ASP A 30 -12.95 -4.54 0.13
C ASP A 30 -11.49 -4.85 -0.13
N ARG A 31 -10.96 -4.45 -1.28
CA ARG A 31 -9.53 -4.59 -1.58
C ARG A 31 -8.68 -3.76 -0.63
N MET A 32 -9.10 -2.53 -0.35
CA MET A 32 -8.39 -1.66 0.60
C MET A 32 -8.34 -2.29 1.99
N GLU A 33 -9.47 -2.78 2.49
CA GLU A 33 -9.53 -3.44 3.80
C GLU A 33 -8.63 -4.68 3.87
N ARG A 34 -8.63 -5.48 2.80
CA ARG A 34 -7.79 -6.67 2.72
C ARG A 34 -6.31 -6.35 2.78
N ALA A 35 -5.90 -5.20 2.22
CA ALA A 35 -4.50 -4.80 2.15
C ALA A 35 -3.95 -4.26 3.47
N LEU A 36 -4.81 -3.71 4.35
CA LEU A 36 -4.37 -2.95 5.51
C LEU A 36 -4.52 -3.72 6.82
N HIS A 37 -3.50 -3.58 7.68
CA HIS A 37 -3.63 -3.98 9.06
C HIS A 37 -4.51 -2.94 9.79
N PRO A 38 -5.39 -3.37 10.72
CA PRO A 38 -6.23 -2.41 11.45
C PRO A 38 -5.43 -1.36 12.24
N GLY A 39 -4.21 -1.70 12.63
CA GLY A 39 -3.29 -0.79 13.34
C GLY A 39 -2.38 0.03 12.45
N LEU A 40 -2.72 0.20 11.18
CA LEU A 40 -1.91 0.96 10.22
C LEU A 40 -1.47 2.31 10.76
N ALA A 41 -0.19 2.62 10.61
CA ALA A 41 0.36 3.96 10.78
C ALA A 41 0.72 4.51 9.39
N LYS A 42 -0.10 5.44 8.89
CA LYS A 42 0.11 6.04 7.57
C LYS A 42 0.36 7.53 7.72
N ARG A 43 1.45 8.00 7.11
CA ARG A 43 1.79 9.42 7.11
C ARG A 43 2.10 9.87 5.68
N GLY A 44 1.67 11.09 5.38
CA GLY A 44 1.97 11.75 4.12
C GLY A 44 2.67 13.08 4.38
N LEU A 45 3.72 13.35 3.63
CA LEU A 45 4.35 14.67 3.66
C LEU A 45 3.59 15.58 2.72
N GLU A 46 3.07 16.69 3.24
CA GLU A 46 2.36 17.66 2.42
C GLU A 46 3.29 18.42 1.47
N LYS A 47 2.69 19.15 0.54
CA LYS A 47 3.42 19.87 -0.50
C LYS A 47 4.34 20.96 0.04
N ASP A 48 4.11 21.42 1.28
CA ASP A 48 4.99 22.38 1.94
C ASP A 48 6.35 21.77 2.36
N GLY A 49 6.49 20.46 2.28
CA GLY A 49 7.71 19.74 2.68
C GLY A 49 7.96 19.70 4.18
N ARG A 50 6.98 20.02 5.01
CA ARG A 50 7.13 20.12 6.47
C ARG A 50 6.04 19.41 7.24
N THR A 51 4.79 19.50 6.79
CA THR A 51 3.64 19.00 7.53
C THR A 51 3.43 17.53 7.24
N LEU A 52 3.30 16.73 8.29
CA LEU A 52 2.93 15.32 8.18
C LEU A 52 1.47 15.15 8.49
N ASP A 53 0.72 14.58 7.55
CA ASP A 53 -0.65 14.14 7.78
C ASP A 53 -0.63 12.71 8.26
N GLU A 54 -1.47 12.40 9.23
CA GLU A 54 -1.65 11.04 9.72
C GLU A 54 -3.02 10.52 9.30
N THR A 55 -3.06 9.25 8.91
CA THR A 55 -4.27 8.59 8.43
C THR A 55 -4.35 7.19 9.04
N THR A 56 -5.57 6.71 9.28
CA THR A 56 -5.82 5.38 9.82
C THR A 56 -6.32 4.43 8.75
N ALA A 57 -6.30 3.12 9.04
CA ALA A 57 -6.89 2.12 8.15
C ALA A 57 -8.40 2.40 7.95
N GLU A 58 -9.11 2.71 9.02
CA GLU A 58 -10.54 3.01 8.97
C GLU A 58 -10.83 4.20 8.04
N TRP A 59 -10.05 5.28 8.16
CA TRP A 59 -10.20 6.43 7.27
C TRP A 59 -9.95 6.06 5.81
N MET A 60 -8.90 5.26 5.55
CA MET A 60 -8.57 4.83 4.18
C MET A 60 -9.68 3.99 3.56
N ILE A 61 -10.24 3.06 4.32
CA ILE A 61 -11.33 2.20 3.83
C ILE A 61 -12.57 3.06 3.50
N ASP A 62 -12.95 3.96 4.39
CA ASP A 62 -14.08 4.85 4.20
C ASP A 62 -13.87 5.80 3.01
N ALA A 63 -12.70 6.43 2.92
CA ALA A 63 -12.35 7.31 1.81
C ALA A 63 -12.36 6.57 0.46
N THR A 64 -11.87 5.34 0.44
CA THR A 64 -11.90 4.49 -0.75
C THR A 64 -13.34 4.23 -1.19
N ALA A 65 -14.22 3.88 -0.25
CA ALA A 65 -15.64 3.63 -0.53
C ALA A 65 -16.33 4.88 -1.09
N ARG A 66 -15.90 6.07 -0.66
CA ARG A 66 -16.45 7.35 -1.14
C ARG A 66 -15.83 7.83 -2.46
N GLY A 67 -14.85 7.11 -3.00
CA GLY A 67 -14.21 7.45 -4.27
C GLY A 67 -13.21 8.61 -4.18
N VAL A 68 -12.64 8.87 -3.01
CA VAL A 68 -11.68 9.96 -2.81
C VAL A 68 -10.45 9.82 -3.70
N GLY A 69 -10.04 8.57 -4.01
CA GLY A 69 -8.89 8.29 -4.88
C GLY A 69 -9.09 8.68 -6.33
N GLY A 70 -10.33 8.99 -6.72
CA GLY A 70 -10.69 9.30 -8.10
C GLY A 70 -10.69 8.06 -8.98
N SER A 71 -11.31 8.19 -10.16
CA SER A 71 -11.36 7.10 -11.14
C SER A 71 -10.26 7.33 -12.16
N ARG A 72 -9.08 6.82 -11.88
CA ARG A 72 -7.99 6.88 -12.85
C ARG A 72 -7.96 5.58 -13.65
N ASP A 73 -7.99 5.67 -14.98
CA ASP A 73 -7.93 4.51 -15.85
C ASP A 73 -6.68 3.69 -15.57
N PRO A 74 -6.75 2.34 -15.61
CA PRO A 74 -5.59 1.49 -15.31
C PRO A 74 -4.33 1.85 -16.08
N GLY A 75 -4.45 2.23 -17.36
CA GLY A 75 -3.31 2.63 -18.18
C GLY A 75 -2.60 3.90 -17.74
N ASP A 76 -3.30 4.76 -16.96
CA ASP A 76 -2.77 6.05 -16.51
C ASP A 76 -2.23 6.00 -15.07
N ARG A 77 -2.34 4.87 -14.39
CA ARG A 77 -1.92 4.73 -12.98
C ARG A 77 -0.42 4.60 -12.83
N ARG A 78 0.22 3.88 -13.74
CA ARG A 78 1.67 3.65 -13.78
C ARG A 78 2.21 3.10 -12.46
N ILE A 79 1.51 2.12 -11.89
CA ILE A 79 1.88 1.52 -10.61
C ILE A 79 3.06 0.57 -10.82
N GLU A 80 4.16 0.86 -10.14
CA GLU A 80 5.35 0.01 -10.11
C GLU A 80 5.65 -0.33 -8.66
N VAL A 81 5.69 -1.62 -8.34
CA VAL A 81 6.00 -2.11 -6.99
C VAL A 81 7.36 -2.78 -7.01
N GLU A 82 8.25 -2.30 -6.15
CA GLU A 82 9.55 -2.92 -5.92
C GLU A 82 9.60 -3.46 -4.51
N VAL A 83 9.71 -4.78 -4.35
CA VAL A 83 9.93 -5.39 -3.04
C VAL A 83 11.41 -5.27 -2.73
N VAL A 84 11.74 -4.46 -1.73
CA VAL A 84 13.13 -4.17 -1.37
C VAL A 84 13.72 -5.32 -0.57
N ASP A 85 12.96 -5.84 0.39
CA ASP A 85 13.42 -6.94 1.24
C ASP A 85 12.25 -7.66 1.88
N VAL A 86 12.43 -8.95 2.09
CA VAL A 86 11.53 -9.80 2.88
C VAL A 86 12.39 -10.57 3.86
N TYR A 87 12.08 -10.43 5.15
CA TYR A 87 12.74 -11.18 6.20
C TYR A 87 11.69 -11.81 7.12
N GLY A 88 11.52 -13.13 7.03
CA GLY A 88 10.52 -13.82 7.82
C GLY A 88 9.12 -13.27 7.58
N ALA A 89 8.53 -12.70 8.61
CA ALA A 89 7.16 -12.17 8.58
C ALA A 89 7.09 -10.65 8.35
N ILE A 90 8.17 -10.01 7.93
CA ILE A 90 8.16 -8.58 7.62
C ILE A 90 8.73 -8.31 6.23
N ALA A 91 8.30 -7.20 5.63
CA ALA A 91 8.76 -6.79 4.30
C ALA A 91 8.76 -5.28 4.14
N ASN A 92 9.65 -4.81 3.26
CA ASN A 92 9.69 -3.44 2.78
C ASN A 92 9.44 -3.41 1.28
N ALA A 93 8.66 -2.44 0.83
CA ALA A 93 8.45 -2.20 -0.59
C ALA A 93 8.43 -0.71 -0.88
N THR A 94 8.81 -0.37 -2.10
CA THR A 94 8.70 0.98 -2.66
C THR A 94 7.67 0.96 -3.77
N VAL A 95 6.78 1.94 -3.80
CA VAL A 95 5.76 2.05 -4.83
C VAL A 95 5.89 3.38 -5.54
N ARG A 96 5.87 3.33 -6.86
CA ARG A 96 5.78 4.50 -7.72
C ARG A 96 4.48 4.44 -8.48
N SER A 97 3.81 5.56 -8.62
CA SER A 97 2.63 5.68 -9.47
C SER A 97 2.62 7.04 -10.15
N ALA A 98 1.63 7.27 -11.01
CA ALA A 98 1.47 8.56 -11.66
C ALA A 98 1.21 9.69 -10.64
N VAL A 99 0.68 9.37 -9.46
CA VAL A 99 0.22 10.34 -8.47
C VAL A 99 1.08 10.36 -7.22
N TYR A 100 1.56 9.19 -6.77
CA TYR A 100 2.20 9.03 -5.46
C TYR A 100 3.55 8.32 -5.55
N ARG A 101 4.45 8.68 -4.64
CA ARG A 101 5.62 7.88 -4.28
C ARG A 101 5.44 7.45 -2.85
N GLU A 102 5.53 6.15 -2.58
CA GLU A 102 5.19 5.62 -1.25
C GLU A 102 6.15 4.52 -0.82
N TYR A 103 6.57 4.58 0.45
CA TYR A 103 7.33 3.53 1.09
C TYR A 103 6.40 2.77 2.01
N VAL A 104 6.35 1.45 1.89
CA VAL A 104 5.43 0.62 2.65
C VAL A 104 6.18 -0.48 3.39
N GLN A 105 5.71 -0.77 4.60
CA GLN A 105 6.19 -1.88 5.40
C GLN A 105 5.00 -2.79 5.71
N LEU A 106 5.23 -4.09 5.59
CA LEU A 106 4.18 -5.08 5.71
C LEU A 106 4.58 -6.15 6.72
N MET A 107 3.57 -6.80 7.30
CA MET A 107 3.77 -8.00 8.10
C MET A 107 2.86 -9.11 7.59
N ARG A 108 3.34 -10.35 7.72
CA ARG A 108 2.51 -11.53 7.44
C ARG A 108 1.63 -11.83 8.65
N THR A 109 0.34 -11.99 8.42
CA THR A 109 -0.65 -12.35 9.43
C THR A 109 -1.30 -13.68 9.05
N PRO A 110 -2.13 -14.28 9.92
CA PRO A 110 -2.90 -15.46 9.53
C PRO A 110 -3.80 -15.26 8.31
N GLU A 111 -4.18 -14.01 8.02
CA GLU A 111 -5.00 -13.68 6.85
C GLU A 111 -4.18 -13.20 5.65
N GLY A 112 -2.86 -13.30 5.72
CA GLY A 112 -1.96 -12.88 4.65
C GLY A 112 -1.14 -11.64 5.00
N TRP A 113 -0.47 -11.08 4.01
CA TRP A 113 0.36 -9.90 4.19
C TRP A 113 -0.51 -8.64 4.32
N LYS A 114 -0.19 -7.81 5.31
CA LYS A 114 -0.92 -6.56 5.60
C LYS A 114 0.06 -5.41 5.73
N ILE A 115 -0.31 -4.26 5.19
CA ILE A 115 0.48 -3.03 5.32
C ILE A 115 0.29 -2.48 6.73
N VAL A 116 1.40 -2.24 7.45
CA VAL A 116 1.39 -1.74 8.83
C VAL A 116 1.90 -0.32 8.95
N ASN A 117 2.80 0.12 8.03
CA ASN A 117 3.36 1.48 8.03
C ASN A 117 3.48 1.98 6.60
N THR A 118 3.19 3.25 6.39
CA THR A 118 3.49 3.93 5.13
C THR A 118 3.97 5.35 5.35
N LEU A 119 4.80 5.81 4.41
CA LEU A 119 5.19 7.21 4.27
C LEU A 119 5.11 7.56 2.78
N TRP A 120 4.34 8.58 2.42
CA TRP A 120 4.11 8.91 1.03
C TRP A 120 4.20 10.41 0.75
N VAL A 121 4.44 10.72 -0.53
CA VAL A 121 4.41 12.08 -1.06
C VAL A 121 3.70 12.08 -2.41
N TRP A 122 3.22 13.24 -2.81
CA TRP A 122 2.75 13.46 -4.19
C TRP A 122 3.94 13.46 -5.14
N THR A 123 3.76 12.93 -6.33
CA THR A 123 4.78 13.01 -7.39
C THR A 123 4.67 14.29 -8.18
#